data_b92108d2de82344a94f864a3d01354f4
#
_entry.id   b92108d2de82344a94f864a3d01354f4
#
_cell.length_a   1.000
_cell.length_b   1.000
_cell.length_c   1.000
_cell.angle_alpha   90.00
_cell.angle_beta   90.00
_cell.angle_gamma   90.00
#
_symmetry.space_group_name_H-M   'P 1'
#
loop_
_entity.id
_entity.type
_entity.pdbx_description
1 polymer ?
#
loop_
_entity_poly.entity_id
_entity_poly.type
_entity_poly.pdbx_seq_one_letter_code
_entity_poly.pdbx_strand_id
1 'polypeptide(L)'
;MDPIGASPDWKWDGYRNSTVTIDGKPMVSVPGGGHWGGGIVISARDLALMGLLVAQGGVWDDQQLLPKGWTAELVKPCPVAPFYGLMWWLNTDRRQFAAASERSYFAFGWGSHIVWIDPDNGFVTVLRWVDRKQAGGFVERLLGALKP
;
A
#
# COMPACT_ATOMS: atom_id res chain seq x y z
N MET A 1 13.69 3.14 -5.27
CA MET A 1 13.61 3.75 -3.92
C MET A 1 14.41 5.04 -3.83
N ASP A 2 15.59 5.11 -4.40
CA ASP A 2 16.47 6.29 -4.37
C ASP A 2 15.80 7.58 -4.87
N PRO A 3 15.06 7.59 -6.00
CA PRO A 3 14.45 8.82 -6.49
C PRO A 3 13.45 9.48 -5.53
N ILE A 4 12.87 8.71 -4.60
CA ILE A 4 11.90 9.24 -3.62
C ILE A 4 12.54 9.52 -2.26
N GLY A 5 13.86 9.45 -2.13
CA GLY A 5 14.58 9.72 -0.89
C GLY A 5 14.35 8.68 0.21
N ALA A 6 14.02 7.44 -0.16
CA ALA A 6 13.96 6.33 0.78
C ALA A 6 15.36 5.93 1.23
N SER A 7 15.48 5.42 2.46
CA SER A 7 16.77 4.91 2.97
C SER A 7 17.24 3.70 2.15
N PRO A 8 18.55 3.40 2.12
CA PRO A 8 19.07 2.21 1.45
C PRO A 8 18.80 0.91 2.25
N ASP A 9 18.24 1.01 3.46
CA ASP A 9 18.12 -0.10 4.41
C ASP A 9 16.96 -1.06 4.10
N TRP A 10 16.11 -0.71 3.12
CA TRP A 10 15.06 -1.61 2.71
C TRP A 10 15.64 -2.85 2.01
N LYS A 11 15.02 -4.00 2.22
CA LYS A 11 15.38 -5.24 1.53
C LYS A 11 14.15 -6.09 1.29
N TRP A 12 14.23 -6.93 0.27
CA TRP A 12 13.30 -8.02 0.08
C TRP A 12 13.81 -9.24 0.85
N ASP A 13 13.00 -9.74 1.78
CA ASP A 13 13.35 -10.91 2.61
C ASP A 13 12.42 -12.07 2.28
N GLY A 14 13.01 -13.20 1.87
CA GLY A 14 12.25 -14.40 1.51
C GLY A 14 11.90 -15.23 2.73
N TYR A 15 10.72 -15.82 2.74
CA TYR A 15 10.42 -16.90 3.66
C TYR A 15 11.21 -18.17 3.29
N ARG A 16 11.33 -19.10 4.23
CA ARG A 16 12.15 -20.32 4.08
C ARG A 16 11.93 -21.08 2.76
N ASN A 17 10.72 -21.09 2.21
CA ASN A 17 10.33 -21.82 1.01
C ASN A 17 9.88 -20.87 -0.14
N SER A 18 10.41 -19.65 -0.16
CA SER A 18 9.97 -18.64 -1.12
C SER A 18 10.85 -18.56 -2.37
N THR A 19 11.92 -19.34 -2.44
CA THR A 19 12.81 -19.33 -3.61
C THR A 19 12.21 -20.18 -4.72
N VAL A 20 12.04 -19.56 -5.89
CA VAL A 20 11.64 -20.19 -7.15
C VAL A 20 12.76 -20.02 -8.18
N THR A 21 12.80 -20.88 -9.17
CA THR A 21 13.77 -20.75 -10.27
C THR A 21 13.07 -20.17 -11.49
N ILE A 22 13.54 -19.03 -11.98
CA ILE A 22 13.06 -18.39 -13.20
C ILE A 22 14.26 -18.26 -14.14
N ASP A 23 14.16 -18.83 -15.34
CA ASP A 23 15.24 -18.84 -16.34
C ASP A 23 16.58 -19.34 -15.77
N GLY A 24 16.54 -20.38 -14.95
CA GLY A 24 17.72 -20.98 -14.32
C GLY A 24 18.31 -20.18 -13.15
N LYS A 25 17.70 -19.07 -12.77
CA LYS A 25 18.16 -18.22 -11.65
C LYS A 25 17.26 -18.37 -10.43
N PRO A 26 17.82 -18.59 -9.22
CA PRO A 26 17.03 -18.57 -8.00
C PRO A 26 16.56 -17.14 -7.71
N MET A 27 15.26 -16.97 -7.48
CA MET A 27 14.64 -15.71 -7.15
C MET A 27 13.68 -15.89 -5.98
N VAL A 28 13.59 -14.88 -5.12
CA VAL A 28 12.57 -14.85 -4.06
C VAL A 28 11.25 -14.44 -4.66
N SER A 29 10.25 -15.31 -4.54
CA SER A 29 8.91 -15.03 -5.04
C SER A 29 8.16 -14.05 -4.16
N VAL A 30 7.23 -13.31 -4.75
CA VAL A 30 6.24 -12.51 -4.02
C VAL A 30 5.09 -13.39 -3.54
N PRO A 31 4.41 -13.07 -2.42
CA PRO A 31 3.21 -13.79 -2.00
C PRO A 31 2.11 -13.68 -3.07
N GLY A 32 1.43 -14.77 -3.32
CA GLY A 32 0.29 -14.80 -4.24
C GLY A 32 -0.14 -16.21 -4.61
N GLY A 33 -1.41 -16.38 -4.93
CA GLY A 33 -1.97 -17.70 -5.24
C GLY A 33 -1.80 -18.69 -4.10
N GLY A 34 -1.32 -19.89 -4.41
CA GLY A 34 -1.02 -20.92 -3.41
C GLY A 34 0.40 -20.91 -2.87
N HIS A 35 1.16 -19.85 -3.12
CA HIS A 35 2.57 -19.77 -2.77
C HIS A 35 2.87 -18.64 -1.76
N TRP A 36 3.60 -18.99 -0.72
CA TRP A 36 4.10 -18.03 0.27
C TRP A 36 5.45 -17.48 -0.20
N GLY A 37 5.47 -16.21 -0.53
CA GLY A 37 6.69 -15.52 -0.96
C GLY A 37 7.45 -14.88 0.17
N GLY A 38 8.16 -13.81 -0.15
CA GLY A 38 8.82 -12.94 0.82
C GLY A 38 8.01 -11.72 1.17
N GLY A 39 8.65 -10.82 1.88
CA GLY A 39 8.11 -9.52 2.22
C GLY A 39 9.17 -8.43 2.14
N ILE A 40 8.73 -7.20 2.00
CA ILE A 40 9.62 -6.06 2.07
C ILE A 40 9.87 -5.68 3.53
N VAL A 41 11.14 -5.68 3.93
CA VAL A 41 11.58 -5.08 5.19
C VAL A 41 11.90 -3.62 4.90
N ILE A 42 11.15 -2.73 5.49
CA ILE A 42 11.19 -1.29 5.16
C ILE A 42 10.76 -0.46 6.37
N SER A 43 11.29 0.74 6.53
CA SER A 43 10.84 1.67 7.57
C SER A 43 9.41 2.15 7.29
N ALA A 44 8.69 2.58 8.34
CA ALA A 44 7.36 3.20 8.15
C ALA A 44 7.44 4.49 7.34
N ARG A 45 8.52 5.27 7.52
CA ARG A 45 8.78 6.48 6.75
C ARG A 45 8.92 6.17 5.25
N ASP A 46 9.77 5.22 4.90
CA ASP A 46 10.02 4.89 3.48
C ASP A 46 8.78 4.27 2.82
N LEU A 47 8.00 3.50 3.59
CA LEU A 47 6.72 2.98 3.12
C LEU A 47 5.70 4.11 2.88
N ALA A 48 5.73 5.17 3.71
CA ALA A 48 4.92 6.37 3.49
C ALA A 48 5.35 7.16 2.24
N LEU A 49 6.67 7.24 1.94
CA LEU A 49 7.16 7.85 0.70
C LEU A 49 6.66 7.10 -0.55
N MET A 50 6.60 5.77 -0.50
CA MET A 50 5.99 4.98 -1.59
C MET A 50 4.50 5.30 -1.73
N GLY A 51 3.77 5.38 -0.63
CA GLY A 51 2.37 5.78 -0.62
C GLY A 51 2.16 7.18 -1.18
N LEU A 52 3.05 8.11 -0.83
CA LEU A 52 3.01 9.49 -1.31
C LEU A 52 3.26 9.58 -2.83
N LEU A 53 4.22 8.83 -3.35
CA LEU A 53 4.44 8.73 -4.80
C LEU A 53 3.17 8.27 -5.52
N VAL A 54 2.48 7.26 -4.98
CA VAL A 54 1.21 6.79 -5.56
C VAL A 54 0.12 7.86 -5.43
N ALA A 55 0.00 8.53 -4.29
CA ALA A 55 -0.97 9.61 -4.06
C ALA A 55 -0.77 10.79 -5.02
N GLN A 56 0.48 11.07 -5.40
CA GLN A 56 0.87 12.12 -6.34
C GLN A 56 0.83 11.70 -7.82
N GLY A 57 0.16 10.63 -8.15
CA GLY A 57 0.02 10.20 -9.54
C GLY A 57 1.31 9.64 -10.16
N GLY A 58 2.27 9.25 -9.33
CA GLY A 58 3.56 8.74 -9.77
C GLY A 58 4.57 9.84 -10.12
N VAL A 59 4.31 11.08 -9.72
CA VAL A 59 5.22 12.23 -9.88
C VAL A 59 5.98 12.45 -8.57
N TRP A 60 7.26 12.74 -8.66
CA TRP A 60 8.13 13.11 -7.55
C TRP A 60 9.14 14.16 -7.99
N ASP A 61 9.22 15.28 -7.27
CA ASP A 61 10.08 16.41 -7.63
C ASP A 61 9.99 16.76 -9.13
N ASP A 62 8.76 16.95 -9.63
CA ASP A 62 8.44 17.24 -11.03
C ASP A 62 8.83 16.15 -12.05
N GLN A 63 9.30 15.01 -11.60
CA GLN A 63 9.65 13.87 -12.46
C GLN A 63 8.56 12.79 -12.42
N GLN A 64 8.15 12.33 -13.60
CA GLN A 64 7.24 11.19 -13.71
C GLN A 64 8.01 9.89 -13.50
N LEU A 65 7.91 9.31 -12.29
CA LEU A 65 8.58 8.05 -11.93
C LEU A 65 7.74 6.81 -12.25
N LEU A 66 6.42 6.89 -12.14
CA LEU A 66 5.51 5.83 -12.57
C LEU A 66 4.85 6.23 -13.89
N PRO A 67 4.48 5.28 -14.76
CA PRO A 67 3.81 5.60 -16.01
C PRO A 67 2.59 6.49 -15.80
N LYS A 68 2.40 7.50 -16.64
CA LYS A 68 1.24 8.39 -16.57
C LYS A 68 -0.05 7.58 -16.61
N GLY A 69 -0.97 7.85 -15.69
CA GLY A 69 -2.24 7.13 -15.56
C GLY A 69 -2.15 5.80 -14.80
N TRP A 70 -0.95 5.32 -14.47
CA TRP A 70 -0.79 4.05 -13.75
C TRP A 70 -1.51 4.03 -12.41
N THR A 71 -1.46 5.13 -11.65
CA THR A 71 -2.14 5.23 -10.35
C THR A 71 -3.66 5.15 -10.47
N ALA A 72 -4.24 5.64 -11.58
CA ALA A 72 -5.67 5.48 -11.85
C ALA A 72 -6.02 4.00 -12.14
N GLU A 73 -5.14 3.26 -12.84
CA GLU A 73 -5.33 1.82 -13.04
C GLU A 73 -5.19 1.02 -11.74
N LEU A 74 -4.32 1.44 -10.82
CA LEU A 74 -4.15 0.77 -9.52
C LEU A 74 -5.46 0.71 -8.72
N VAL A 75 -6.25 1.77 -8.78
CA VAL A 75 -7.50 1.90 -8.01
C VAL A 75 -8.76 1.58 -8.81
N LYS A 76 -8.61 1.04 -10.01
CA LYS A 76 -9.73 0.58 -10.82
C LYS A 76 -10.32 -0.69 -10.23
N PRO A 77 -11.63 -0.71 -9.92
CA PRO A 77 -12.26 -1.88 -9.33
C PRO A 77 -12.16 -3.13 -10.22
N CYS A 78 -11.77 -4.24 -9.62
CA CYS A 78 -11.81 -5.54 -10.30
C CYS A 78 -13.28 -5.97 -10.50
N PRO A 79 -13.69 -6.42 -11.70
CA PRO A 79 -15.08 -6.82 -11.97
C PRO A 79 -15.64 -7.90 -11.04
N VAL A 80 -14.76 -8.81 -10.57
CA VAL A 80 -15.16 -9.91 -9.67
C VAL A 80 -14.95 -9.59 -8.20
N ALA A 81 -14.31 -8.46 -7.88
CA ALA A 81 -14.02 -7.97 -6.52
C ALA A 81 -13.99 -6.44 -6.51
N PRO A 82 -15.14 -5.75 -6.53
CA PRO A 82 -15.20 -4.29 -6.67
C PRO A 82 -14.48 -3.50 -5.56
N PHE A 83 -14.16 -4.16 -4.45
CA PHE A 83 -13.41 -3.62 -3.34
C PHE A 83 -11.89 -3.81 -3.46
N TYR A 84 -11.39 -4.25 -4.64
CA TYR A 84 -9.98 -4.52 -4.88
C TYR A 84 -9.56 -4.05 -6.28
N GLY A 85 -8.41 -3.39 -6.34
CA GLY A 85 -7.75 -2.97 -7.58
C GLY A 85 -6.48 -3.78 -7.82
N LEU A 86 -5.48 -3.18 -8.44
CA LEU A 86 -4.16 -3.82 -8.64
C LEU A 86 -3.33 -3.71 -7.35
N MET A 87 -3.42 -4.72 -6.49
CA MET A 87 -2.75 -4.81 -5.18
C MET A 87 -3.24 -3.79 -4.12
N TRP A 88 -4.30 -3.02 -4.41
CA TRP A 88 -4.90 -2.07 -3.49
C TRP A 88 -6.31 -2.47 -3.10
N TRP A 89 -6.61 -2.40 -1.81
CA TRP A 89 -7.95 -2.55 -1.28
C TRP A 89 -8.69 -1.22 -1.39
N LEU A 90 -9.84 -1.23 -2.03
CA LEU A 90 -10.65 -0.04 -2.25
C LEU A 90 -11.71 0.07 -1.16
N ASN A 91 -12.06 1.31 -0.79
CA ASN A 91 -13.11 1.57 0.19
C ASN A 91 -14.51 1.62 -0.44
N THR A 92 -14.73 0.88 -1.50
CA THR A 92 -16.04 0.75 -2.16
C THR A 92 -17.10 0.38 -1.13
N ASP A 93 -18.22 1.11 -1.14
CA ASP A 93 -19.31 0.96 -0.15
C ASP A 93 -18.82 1.11 1.30
N ARG A 94 -17.72 1.83 1.53
CA ARG A 94 -17.07 2.04 2.84
C ARG A 94 -16.70 0.73 3.56
N ARG A 95 -16.43 -0.31 2.78
CA ARG A 95 -16.24 -1.68 3.27
C ARG A 95 -15.00 -1.86 4.14
N GLN A 96 -13.91 -1.13 3.87
CA GLN A 96 -12.67 -1.28 4.64
C GLN A 96 -12.76 -0.49 5.95
N PHE A 97 -13.11 0.79 5.86
CA PHE A 97 -13.32 1.65 7.02
C PHE A 97 -14.50 2.59 6.77
N ALA A 98 -15.54 2.47 7.59
CA ALA A 98 -16.79 3.21 7.42
C ALA A 98 -16.60 4.73 7.53
N ALA A 99 -15.66 5.20 8.35
CA ALA A 99 -15.38 6.62 8.53
C ALA A 99 -14.56 7.23 7.38
N ALA A 100 -13.77 6.42 6.66
CA ALA A 100 -12.97 6.90 5.53
C ALA A 100 -13.83 7.15 4.29
N SER A 101 -13.36 8.05 3.43
CA SER A 101 -13.97 8.30 2.13
C SER A 101 -14.00 7.02 1.28
N GLU A 102 -14.99 6.88 0.41
CA GLU A 102 -15.04 5.80 -0.59
C GLU A 102 -13.88 5.88 -1.60
N ARG A 103 -13.28 7.05 -1.76
CA ARG A 103 -12.08 7.25 -2.59
C ARG A 103 -10.80 6.80 -1.92
N SER A 104 -10.84 6.52 -0.62
CA SER A 104 -9.68 5.98 0.11
C SER A 104 -9.31 4.59 -0.40
N TYR A 105 -8.01 4.30 -0.43
CA TYR A 105 -7.51 2.98 -0.76
C TYR A 105 -6.32 2.58 0.11
N PHE A 106 -6.11 1.29 0.23
CA PHE A 106 -5.24 0.73 1.26
C PHE A 106 -4.38 -0.40 0.71
N ALA A 107 -3.13 -0.47 1.14
CA ALA A 107 -2.35 -1.69 1.07
C ALA A 107 -2.33 -2.35 2.45
N PHE A 108 -2.81 -3.59 2.53
CA PHE A 108 -2.79 -4.39 3.75
C PHE A 108 -1.70 -5.45 3.66
N GLY A 109 -0.84 -5.49 4.66
CA GLY A 109 0.21 -6.49 4.79
C GLY A 109 0.01 -7.40 6.01
N TRP A 110 0.74 -8.52 6.03
CA TRP A 110 0.78 -9.41 7.17
C TRP A 110 1.27 -8.66 8.43
N GLY A 111 0.74 -8.99 9.61
CA GLY A 111 1.02 -8.27 10.84
C GLY A 111 0.22 -6.96 10.98
N SER A 112 -0.85 -6.83 10.18
CA SER A 112 -1.74 -5.66 10.17
C SER A 112 -0.99 -4.36 9.85
N HIS A 113 -0.05 -4.44 8.90
CA HIS A 113 0.53 -3.26 8.29
C HIS A 113 -0.47 -2.64 7.33
N ILE A 114 -0.66 -1.34 7.41
CA ILE A 114 -1.61 -0.60 6.59
C ILE A 114 -0.90 0.61 6.01
N VAL A 115 -0.93 0.76 4.69
CA VAL A 115 -0.73 2.05 4.03
C VAL A 115 -2.10 2.54 3.63
N TRP A 116 -2.52 3.68 4.13
CA TRP A 116 -3.77 4.32 3.79
C TRP A 116 -3.51 5.60 3.02
N ILE A 117 -4.10 5.71 1.85
CA ILE A 117 -4.10 6.91 1.03
C ILE A 117 -5.51 7.48 1.04
N ASP A 118 -5.65 8.72 1.45
CA ASP A 118 -6.91 9.46 1.46
C ASP A 118 -6.81 10.65 0.51
N PRO A 119 -7.32 10.52 -0.72
CA PRO A 119 -7.27 11.60 -1.70
C PRO A 119 -8.12 12.81 -1.33
N ASP A 120 -9.18 12.62 -0.54
CA ASP A 120 -10.11 13.71 -0.19
C ASP A 120 -9.52 14.64 0.88
N ASN A 121 -8.72 14.09 1.77
CA ASN A 121 -8.02 14.84 2.81
C ASN A 121 -6.53 15.09 2.48
N GLY A 122 -6.03 14.55 1.38
CA GLY A 122 -4.68 14.81 0.86
C GLY A 122 -3.56 14.25 1.71
N PHE A 123 -3.71 13.08 2.34
CA PHE A 123 -2.66 12.50 3.16
C PHE A 123 -2.40 11.01 2.90
N VAL A 124 -1.25 10.57 3.37
CA VAL A 124 -0.84 9.17 3.46
C VAL A 124 -0.54 8.83 4.91
N THR A 125 -1.06 7.71 5.38
CA THR A 125 -0.81 7.20 6.73
C THR A 125 -0.27 5.79 6.67
N VAL A 126 0.74 5.49 7.49
CA VAL A 126 1.28 4.14 7.64
C VAL A 126 1.07 3.67 9.07
N LEU A 127 0.34 2.57 9.23
CA LEU A 127 0.17 1.88 10.50
C LEU A 127 0.97 0.58 10.48
N ARG A 128 1.66 0.31 11.58
CA ARG A 128 2.47 -0.89 11.75
C ARG A 128 2.07 -1.63 13.02
N TRP A 129 1.89 -2.95 12.90
CA TRP A 129 1.60 -3.82 14.06
C TRP A 129 0.35 -3.42 14.85
N VAL A 130 -0.66 -2.88 14.17
CA VAL A 130 -1.92 -2.45 14.79
C VAL A 130 -2.85 -3.65 14.91
N ASP A 131 -3.58 -3.74 16.01
CA ASP A 131 -4.72 -4.65 16.06
C ASP A 131 -5.75 -4.22 15.00
N ARG A 132 -5.98 -5.10 14.02
CA ARG A 132 -6.87 -4.82 12.89
C ARG A 132 -8.29 -4.43 13.34
N LYS A 133 -8.74 -4.96 14.48
CA LYS A 133 -10.05 -4.62 15.07
C LYS A 133 -10.11 -3.18 15.56
N GLN A 134 -8.97 -2.59 15.90
CA GLN A 134 -8.88 -1.22 16.41
C GLN A 134 -8.50 -0.20 15.32
N ALA A 135 -8.11 -0.64 14.14
CA ALA A 135 -7.70 0.25 13.05
C ALA A 135 -8.83 1.22 12.63
N GLY A 136 -10.09 0.79 12.66
CA GLY A 136 -11.25 1.67 12.41
C GLY A 136 -11.33 2.84 13.38
N GLY A 137 -11.15 2.59 14.70
CA GLY A 137 -11.14 3.65 15.72
C GLY A 137 -9.97 4.63 15.56
N PHE A 138 -8.82 4.17 15.04
CA PHE A 138 -7.73 5.07 14.66
C PHE A 138 -8.14 5.97 13.50
N VAL A 139 -8.73 5.40 12.45
CA VAL A 139 -9.21 6.15 11.28
C VAL A 139 -10.20 7.24 11.69
N GLU A 140 -11.18 6.93 12.54
CA GLU A 140 -12.15 7.89 13.07
C GLU A 140 -11.49 9.04 13.82
N ARG A 141 -10.54 8.74 14.71
CA ARG A 141 -9.82 9.77 15.49
C ARG A 141 -8.95 10.65 14.61
N LEU A 142 -8.24 10.07 13.65
CA LEU A 142 -7.41 10.84 12.73
C LEU A 142 -8.27 11.81 11.92
N LEU A 143 -9.35 11.32 11.32
CA LEU A 143 -10.29 12.17 10.56
C LEU A 143 -10.99 13.22 11.43
N GLY A 144 -11.28 12.89 12.68
CA GLY A 144 -11.80 13.84 13.66
C GLY A 144 -10.83 14.98 13.97
N ALA A 145 -9.53 14.68 14.03
CA ALA A 145 -8.48 15.65 14.30
C ALA A 145 -8.18 16.59 13.11
N LEU A 146 -8.57 16.22 11.89
CA LEU A 146 -8.43 17.05 10.69
C LEU A 146 -9.57 18.05 10.50
N LYS A 147 -10.66 17.90 11.25
CA LYS A 147 -11.77 18.86 11.21
C LYS A 147 -11.40 20.08 12.05
N PRO A 148 -11.56 21.30 11.50
CA PRO A 148 -11.32 22.53 12.23
C PRO A 148 -12.25 22.71 13.43
#